data_8dc301766fe4cdec77de9172a40ea1ba
#
_entry.id   8dc301766fe4cdec77de9172a40ea1ba
#
_cell.length_a   1.000
_cell.length_b   1.000
_cell.length_c   1.000
_cell.angle_alpha   90.00
_cell.angle_beta   90.00
_cell.angle_gamma   90.00
#
_symmetry.space_group_name_H-M   'P 1'
#
loop_
_entity.id
_entity.type
_entity.pdbx_description
1 polymer ?
#
loop_
_entity_poly.entity_id
_entity_poly.type
_entity_poly.pdbx_seq_one_letter_code
_entity_poly.pdbx_strand_id
1 'polypeptide(L)'
;MKSLRLLLGAVSIAGGLTWATGSAVAGASSPVTPACVGSHLRLSFGTSEGAAGTIFVPLVFTNLGPTCAMWGVPAIQPVVVDANHHVVAVGPRARNNSIGQMPVRHVVAHGRSLSDAIGVTETGNYTPSTCRPRNVSGIVVSLGGFIRHAYLPLKVSVCTRLASTTTRLIVPGNTGN
;
A
#
# COMPACT_ATOMS: atom_id res chain seq x y z
N MET A 1 -3.05 46.42 -95.23
CA MET A 1 -2.13 45.30 -95.50
C MET A 1 -1.40 44.99 -94.19
N LYS A 2 -1.34 43.80 -93.76
CA LYS A 2 -0.77 43.16 -92.57
C LYS A 2 -1.74 42.99 -91.47
N SER A 3 -2.31 41.81 -91.45
CA SER A 3 -3.16 41.24 -90.43
C SER A 3 -2.35 40.90 -89.14
N LEU A 4 -2.83 41.36 -88.01
CA LEU A 4 -2.28 41.02 -86.71
C LEU A 4 -3.19 39.95 -86.06
N ARG A 5 -2.75 38.74 -85.96
CA ARG A 5 -3.48 37.63 -85.28
C ARG A 5 -3.17 37.71 -83.80
N LEU A 6 -4.21 37.90 -83.01
CA LEU A 6 -4.11 37.86 -81.55
C LEU A 6 -4.31 36.38 -81.11
N LEU A 7 -3.29 35.81 -80.44
CA LEU A 7 -3.36 34.46 -79.84
C LEU A 7 -3.80 34.66 -78.37
N LEU A 8 -5.02 34.15 -78.07
CA LEU A 8 -5.46 34.01 -76.66
C LEU A 8 -4.83 32.74 -76.09
N GLY A 9 -3.97 32.87 -75.13
CA GLY A 9 -3.47 31.77 -74.34
C GLY A 9 -4.40 31.52 -73.15
N ALA A 10 -5.01 30.33 -73.10
CA ALA A 10 -5.79 29.88 -71.93
C ALA A 10 -4.83 29.36 -70.84
N VAL A 11 -4.80 30.02 -69.71
CA VAL A 11 -4.09 29.55 -68.49
C VAL A 11 -5.05 28.67 -67.66
N SER A 12 -4.84 27.36 -67.65
CA SER A 12 -5.52 26.44 -66.79
C SER A 12 -4.83 26.36 -65.42
N ILE A 13 -5.48 26.90 -64.37
CA ILE A 13 -5.04 26.79 -63.01
C ILE A 13 -5.60 25.48 -62.44
N ALA A 14 -4.76 24.42 -62.35
CA ALA A 14 -5.09 23.21 -61.64
C ALA A 14 -4.85 23.43 -60.14
N GLY A 15 -5.95 23.71 -59.40
CA GLY A 15 -5.93 23.78 -57.94
C GLY A 15 -5.85 22.40 -57.32
N GLY A 16 -4.66 21.98 -56.89
CA GLY A 16 -4.48 20.75 -56.10
C GLY A 16 -4.97 20.94 -54.67
N LEU A 17 -6.09 20.34 -54.29
CA LEU A 17 -6.47 20.18 -52.89
C LEU A 17 -5.57 19.13 -52.26
N THR A 18 -4.60 19.57 -51.47
CA THR A 18 -3.82 18.68 -50.58
C THR A 18 -4.65 18.40 -49.33
N TRP A 19 -5.19 17.20 -49.20
CA TRP A 19 -5.79 16.70 -47.96
C TRP A 19 -4.65 16.42 -46.97
N ALA A 20 -4.49 17.26 -45.96
CA ALA A 20 -3.61 16.98 -44.84
C ALA A 20 -4.27 15.89 -43.99
N THR A 21 -3.85 14.63 -44.15
CA THR A 21 -4.20 13.56 -43.23
C THR A 21 -3.49 13.80 -41.89
N GLY A 22 -4.20 14.47 -40.97
CA GLY A 22 -3.74 14.62 -39.60
C GLY A 22 -3.74 13.25 -38.93
N SER A 23 -2.56 12.65 -38.75
CA SER A 23 -2.40 11.47 -37.90
C SER A 23 -2.73 11.85 -36.47
N ALA A 24 -3.93 11.48 -36.01
CA ALA A 24 -4.28 11.55 -34.59
C ALA A 24 -3.35 10.58 -33.83
N VAL A 25 -2.36 11.10 -33.12
CA VAL A 25 -1.57 10.34 -32.16
C VAL A 25 -2.53 9.99 -31.02
N ALA A 26 -3.09 8.79 -31.05
CA ALA A 26 -3.82 8.25 -29.92
C ALA A 26 -2.82 8.14 -28.74
N GLY A 27 -2.93 9.06 -27.80
CA GLY A 27 -2.15 9.00 -26.56
C GLY A 27 -2.51 7.70 -25.84
N ALA A 28 -1.65 6.70 -25.90
CA ALA A 28 -1.79 5.46 -25.14
C ALA A 28 -1.71 5.82 -23.66
N SER A 29 -2.86 5.91 -22.98
CA SER A 29 -2.92 5.99 -21.52
C SER A 29 -2.29 4.71 -20.98
N SER A 30 -1.15 4.83 -20.29
CA SER A 30 -0.53 3.68 -19.63
C SER A 30 -1.56 3.06 -18.66
N PRO A 31 -1.84 1.76 -18.75
CA PRO A 31 -2.83 1.12 -17.90
C PRO A 31 -2.45 1.30 -16.42
N VAL A 32 -3.37 1.85 -15.63
CA VAL A 32 -3.16 2.02 -14.20
C VAL A 32 -3.16 0.64 -13.55
N THR A 33 -2.06 0.27 -12.87
CA THR A 33 -1.96 -1.00 -12.14
C THR A 33 -3.13 -1.12 -11.15
N PRO A 34 -3.92 -2.20 -11.15
CA PRO A 34 -5.07 -2.35 -10.26
C PRO A 34 -4.65 -2.43 -8.80
N ALA A 35 -5.56 -2.13 -7.88
CA ALA A 35 -5.35 -2.34 -6.45
C ALA A 35 -5.26 -3.84 -6.13
N CYS A 36 -4.44 -4.20 -5.13
CA CYS A 36 -4.34 -5.59 -4.67
C CYS A 36 -5.66 -6.06 -4.06
N VAL A 37 -5.99 -7.32 -4.26
CA VAL A 37 -7.18 -7.97 -3.67
C VAL A 37 -6.75 -8.77 -2.45
N GLY A 38 -7.44 -8.56 -1.31
CA GLY A 38 -7.06 -9.16 -0.02
C GLY A 38 -6.98 -10.68 -0.02
N SER A 39 -7.82 -11.38 -0.79
CA SER A 39 -7.76 -12.85 -0.96
C SER A 39 -6.49 -13.34 -1.66
N HIS A 40 -5.76 -12.47 -2.34
CA HIS A 40 -4.48 -12.76 -2.97
C HIS A 40 -3.29 -12.33 -2.10
N LEU A 41 -3.53 -11.80 -0.91
CA LEU A 41 -2.47 -11.38 0.00
C LEU A 41 -2.28 -12.41 1.11
N ARG A 42 -1.06 -12.93 1.23
CA ARG A 42 -0.66 -13.73 2.38
C ARG A 42 0.03 -12.83 3.39
N LEU A 43 -0.44 -12.87 4.64
CA LEU A 43 0.17 -12.17 5.75
C LEU A 43 1.05 -13.12 6.55
N SER A 44 2.22 -12.64 6.95
CA SER A 44 3.16 -13.37 7.81
C SER A 44 4.00 -12.38 8.62
N PHE A 45 4.76 -12.89 9.58
CA PHE A 45 5.81 -12.09 10.24
C PHE A 45 7.18 -12.40 9.66
N GLY A 46 8.03 -11.38 9.58
CA GLY A 46 9.45 -11.49 9.32
C GLY A 46 10.26 -11.73 10.61
N THR A 47 11.59 -11.69 10.50
CA THR A 47 12.49 -11.79 11.65
C THR A 47 12.39 -10.53 12.50
N SER A 48 12.09 -10.72 13.78
CA SER A 48 11.99 -9.61 14.74
C SER A 48 13.36 -9.13 15.17
N GLU A 49 13.49 -7.83 15.39
CA GLU A 49 14.70 -7.17 15.90
C GLU A 49 14.36 -6.34 17.14
N GLY A 50 15.27 -6.28 18.09
CA GLY A 50 15.13 -5.47 19.31
C GLY A 50 16.02 -4.23 19.26
N ALA A 51 15.48 -3.07 19.62
CA ALA A 51 16.25 -1.85 19.80
C ALA A 51 15.62 -0.95 20.86
N ALA A 52 16.44 -0.49 21.80
CA ALA A 52 16.07 0.52 22.81
C ALA A 52 14.73 0.25 23.53
N GLY A 53 14.51 -0.98 24.00
CA GLY A 53 13.29 -1.38 24.72
C GLY A 53 12.03 -1.48 23.86
N THR A 54 12.20 -1.62 22.55
CA THR A 54 11.14 -1.91 21.59
C THR A 54 11.53 -3.10 20.72
N ILE A 55 10.62 -4.04 20.54
CA ILE A 55 10.77 -5.13 19.59
C ILE A 55 10.04 -4.70 18.30
N PHE A 56 10.75 -4.74 17.18
CA PHE A 56 10.21 -4.50 15.85
C PHE A 56 9.91 -5.83 15.18
N VAL A 57 8.63 -6.04 14.84
CA VAL A 57 8.13 -7.26 14.21
C VAL A 57 7.67 -6.89 12.79
N PRO A 58 8.38 -7.29 11.73
CA PRO A 58 7.93 -7.04 10.37
C PRO A 58 6.61 -7.77 10.08
N LEU A 59 5.56 -7.02 9.72
CA LEU A 59 4.32 -7.54 9.18
C LEU A 59 4.42 -7.55 7.67
N VAL A 60 4.48 -8.73 7.07
CA VAL A 60 4.77 -8.94 5.65
C VAL A 60 3.49 -9.27 4.89
N PHE A 61 3.26 -8.57 3.79
CA PHE A 61 2.16 -8.74 2.83
C PHE A 61 2.73 -9.28 1.52
N THR A 62 2.61 -10.57 1.28
CA THR A 62 3.09 -11.22 0.03
C THR A 62 1.95 -11.31 -0.97
N ASN A 63 2.15 -10.80 -2.18
CA ASN A 63 1.19 -10.92 -3.26
C ASN A 63 1.27 -12.31 -3.91
N LEU A 64 0.21 -13.10 -3.82
CA LEU A 64 0.06 -14.41 -4.47
C LEU A 64 -0.82 -14.35 -5.73
N GLY A 65 -1.32 -13.17 -6.07
CA GLY A 65 -2.13 -12.91 -7.27
C GLY A 65 -1.34 -12.23 -8.39
N PRO A 66 -2.03 -11.71 -9.40
CA PRO A 66 -1.42 -10.90 -10.45
C PRO A 66 -0.75 -9.64 -9.90
N THR A 67 0.14 -9.02 -10.69
CA THR A 67 0.75 -7.73 -10.34
C THR A 67 -0.33 -6.71 -9.99
N CYS A 68 -0.19 -6.07 -8.83
CA CYS A 68 -1.16 -5.14 -8.28
C CYS A 68 -0.44 -4.00 -7.54
N ALA A 69 -1.18 -3.02 -7.05
CA ALA A 69 -0.59 -1.95 -6.25
C ALA A 69 -1.25 -1.87 -4.87
N MET A 70 -0.43 -1.55 -3.85
CA MET A 70 -0.86 -1.42 -2.46
C MET A 70 -0.16 -0.23 -1.80
N TRP A 71 -0.81 0.39 -0.81
CA TRP A 71 -0.32 1.57 -0.09
C TRP A 71 -1.03 1.70 1.26
N GLY A 72 -0.51 2.54 2.13
CA GLY A 72 -1.16 2.93 3.38
C GLY A 72 -0.42 2.48 4.62
N VAL A 73 -1.06 2.68 5.76
CA VAL A 73 -0.61 2.29 7.09
C VAL A 73 -1.58 1.22 7.62
N PRO A 74 -1.09 0.05 8.03
CA PRO A 74 -1.95 -0.96 8.63
C PRO A 74 -2.53 -0.47 9.96
N ALA A 75 -3.82 -0.69 10.19
CA ALA A 75 -4.42 -0.57 11.52
C ALA A 75 -4.26 -1.91 12.25
N ILE A 76 -3.63 -1.88 13.41
CA ILE A 76 -3.30 -3.07 14.20
C ILE A 76 -3.96 -2.97 15.56
N GLN A 77 -4.72 -4.02 15.91
CA GLN A 77 -5.37 -4.18 17.20
C GLN A 77 -4.80 -5.41 17.91
N PRO A 78 -4.10 -5.25 19.04
CA PRO A 78 -3.74 -6.39 19.90
C PRO A 78 -4.99 -7.09 20.44
N VAL A 79 -4.98 -8.42 20.47
CA VAL A 79 -6.15 -9.22 20.85
C VAL A 79 -5.76 -10.46 21.67
N VAL A 80 -6.73 -10.95 22.42
CA VAL A 80 -6.73 -12.32 22.98
C VAL A 80 -7.84 -13.12 22.32
N VAL A 81 -7.64 -14.43 22.20
CA VAL A 81 -8.70 -15.37 21.87
C VAL A 81 -9.18 -15.96 23.19
N ASP A 82 -10.46 -15.77 23.52
CA ASP A 82 -11.05 -16.30 24.75
C ASP A 82 -11.35 -17.82 24.65
N ALA A 83 -11.84 -18.40 25.74
CA ALA A 83 -12.16 -19.82 25.79
C ALA A 83 -13.29 -20.24 24.82
N ASN A 84 -14.10 -19.31 24.36
CA ASN A 84 -15.17 -19.51 23.36
C ASN A 84 -14.70 -19.21 21.94
N HIS A 85 -13.38 -19.07 21.72
CA HIS A 85 -12.78 -18.69 20.44
C HIS A 85 -13.15 -17.29 19.92
N HIS A 86 -13.66 -16.41 20.77
CA HIS A 86 -13.91 -15.03 20.38
C HIS A 86 -12.61 -14.21 20.41
N VAL A 87 -12.44 -13.36 19.42
CA VAL A 87 -11.33 -12.41 19.34
C VAL A 87 -11.70 -11.13 20.10
N VAL A 88 -11.02 -10.88 21.21
CA VAL A 88 -11.29 -9.76 22.12
C VAL A 88 -10.15 -8.78 22.09
N ALA A 89 -10.45 -7.49 21.85
CA ALA A 89 -9.45 -6.42 21.82
C ALA A 89 -8.79 -6.22 23.19
N VAL A 90 -7.48 -5.95 23.17
CA VAL A 90 -6.67 -5.66 24.36
C VAL A 90 -6.00 -4.31 24.20
N GLY A 91 -6.40 -3.36 25.04
CA GLY A 91 -5.83 -2.01 25.02
C GLY A 91 -6.11 -1.22 23.74
N PRO A 92 -5.45 -0.08 23.58
CA PRO A 92 -5.58 0.75 22.37
C PRO A 92 -4.98 0.09 21.13
N ARG A 93 -5.44 0.53 19.95
CA ARG A 93 -4.81 0.21 18.66
C ARG A 93 -3.38 0.77 18.60
N ALA A 94 -2.57 0.19 17.72
CA ALA A 94 -1.24 0.71 17.42
C ALA A 94 -1.32 2.16 16.94
N ARG A 95 -0.37 2.99 17.42
CA ARG A 95 -0.22 4.38 16.94
C ARG A 95 0.46 4.39 15.57
N ASN A 96 -0.03 5.23 14.68
CA ASN A 96 0.64 5.48 13.41
C ASN A 96 1.86 6.40 13.64
N ASN A 97 3.06 5.89 13.37
CA ASN A 97 4.32 6.64 13.45
C ASN A 97 4.71 7.34 12.13
N SER A 98 3.86 7.26 11.08
CA SER A 98 4.06 7.96 9.80
C SER A 98 3.14 9.16 9.65
N ILE A 99 2.73 9.81 10.77
CA ILE A 99 1.89 11.01 10.72
C ILE A 99 2.60 12.10 9.91
N GLY A 100 1.87 12.71 8.98
CA GLY A 100 2.40 13.75 8.07
C GLY A 100 3.11 13.21 6.83
N GLN A 101 3.32 11.89 6.72
CA GLN A 101 3.86 11.27 5.51
C GLN A 101 2.74 10.84 4.56
N MET A 102 2.94 11.06 3.26
CA MET A 102 1.98 10.62 2.24
C MET A 102 2.23 9.15 1.88
N PRO A 103 1.17 8.32 1.82
CA PRO A 103 1.30 6.95 1.35
C PRO A 103 1.79 6.88 -0.09
N VAL A 104 2.85 6.12 -0.32
CA VAL A 104 3.36 5.83 -1.67
C VAL A 104 2.66 4.59 -2.21
N ARG A 105 2.22 4.66 -3.46
CA ARG A 105 1.62 3.54 -4.18
C ARG A 105 2.72 2.61 -4.69
N HIS A 106 2.87 1.45 -4.09
CA HIS A 106 3.86 0.44 -4.47
C HIS A 106 3.24 -0.60 -5.40
N VAL A 107 3.88 -0.86 -6.54
CA VAL A 107 3.53 -1.96 -7.44
C VAL A 107 4.20 -3.23 -6.94
N VAL A 108 3.42 -4.30 -6.77
CA VAL A 108 3.85 -5.56 -6.19
C VAL A 108 3.58 -6.69 -7.18
N ALA A 109 4.63 -7.23 -7.77
CA ALA A 109 4.53 -8.39 -8.65
C ALA A 109 4.18 -9.68 -7.86
N HIS A 110 3.77 -10.73 -8.57
CA HIS A 110 3.53 -12.04 -7.96
C HIS A 110 4.76 -12.53 -7.16
N GLY A 111 4.54 -13.05 -5.97
CA GLY A 111 5.58 -13.54 -5.06
C GLY A 111 6.41 -12.45 -4.36
N ARG A 112 6.21 -11.16 -4.69
CA ARG A 112 6.89 -10.04 -4.03
C ARG A 112 6.10 -9.56 -2.83
N SER A 113 6.79 -8.85 -1.92
CA SER A 113 6.20 -8.42 -0.65
C SER A 113 6.39 -6.93 -0.40
N LEU A 114 5.45 -6.39 0.36
CA LEU A 114 5.60 -5.16 1.14
C LEU A 114 5.57 -5.51 2.62
N SER A 115 6.07 -4.63 3.47
CA SER A 115 6.03 -4.85 4.91
C SER A 115 5.88 -3.55 5.71
N ASP A 116 5.38 -3.69 6.94
CA ASP A 116 5.35 -2.69 8.00
C ASP A 116 6.19 -3.21 9.18
N ALA A 117 6.93 -2.34 9.86
CA ALA A 117 7.54 -2.73 11.14
C ALA A 117 6.60 -2.37 12.28
N ILE A 118 5.94 -3.39 12.85
CA ILE A 118 5.19 -3.23 14.09
C ILE A 118 6.18 -3.01 15.23
N GLY A 119 6.17 -1.83 15.85
CA GLY A 119 6.92 -1.60 17.10
C GLY A 119 6.08 -2.07 18.29
N VAL A 120 6.66 -2.92 19.13
CA VAL A 120 6.08 -3.34 20.41
C VAL A 120 7.03 -2.86 21.52
N THR A 121 6.66 -1.75 22.17
CA THR A 121 7.45 -1.24 23.30
C THR A 121 7.28 -2.16 24.51
N GLU A 122 8.39 -2.57 25.11
CA GLU A 122 8.40 -3.43 26.28
C GLU A 122 7.62 -2.80 27.43
N THR A 123 6.70 -3.57 28.02
CA THR A 123 5.83 -3.08 29.10
C THR A 123 6.59 -2.70 30.36
N GLY A 124 7.80 -3.24 30.54
CA GLY A 124 8.72 -2.87 31.63
C GLY A 124 9.23 -1.42 31.57
N ASN A 125 9.14 -0.74 30.42
CA ASN A 125 9.49 0.67 30.27
C ASN A 125 8.46 1.63 30.89
N TYR A 126 7.35 1.11 31.41
CA TYR A 126 6.27 1.88 32.03
C TYR A 126 6.01 1.41 33.45
N THR A 127 5.48 2.30 34.29
CA THR A 127 5.00 1.86 35.62
C THR A 127 3.78 0.93 35.47
N PRO A 128 3.63 -0.10 36.34
CA PRO A 128 2.51 -1.03 36.27
C PRO A 128 1.13 -0.34 36.30
N SER A 129 0.99 0.76 37.06
CA SER A 129 -0.24 1.55 37.13
C SER A 129 -0.60 2.25 35.84
N THR A 130 0.41 2.75 35.10
CA THR A 130 0.24 3.45 33.81
C THR A 130 -0.03 2.48 32.68
N CYS A 131 0.68 1.37 32.63
CA CYS A 131 0.61 0.39 31.54
C CYS A 131 -0.54 -0.62 31.73
N ARG A 132 -0.65 -1.25 32.91
CA ARG A 132 -1.44 -2.46 33.17
C ARG A 132 -1.13 -3.53 32.10
N PRO A 133 0.05 -4.15 32.15
CA PRO A 133 0.50 -5.08 31.13
C PRO A 133 -0.43 -6.28 31.02
N ARG A 134 -0.66 -6.73 29.78
CA ARG A 134 -1.43 -7.94 29.46
C ARG A 134 -0.80 -8.68 28.30
N ASN A 135 -0.66 -9.99 28.42
CA ASN A 135 -0.24 -10.85 27.33
C ASN A 135 -1.37 -10.96 26.30
N VAL A 136 -1.03 -10.87 25.02
CA VAL A 136 -1.94 -11.09 23.91
C VAL A 136 -1.60 -12.37 23.16
N SER A 137 -2.59 -12.96 22.50
CA SER A 137 -2.43 -14.16 21.68
C SER A 137 -2.23 -13.85 20.20
N GLY A 138 -2.50 -12.62 19.78
CA GLY A 138 -2.39 -12.21 18.39
C GLY A 138 -2.71 -10.74 18.16
N ILE A 139 -2.73 -10.40 16.90
CA ILE A 139 -3.17 -9.10 16.40
C ILE A 139 -4.26 -9.29 15.35
N VAL A 140 -5.15 -8.32 15.24
CA VAL A 140 -6.02 -8.14 14.08
C VAL A 140 -5.49 -7.00 13.24
N VAL A 141 -5.29 -7.28 11.96
CA VAL A 141 -4.75 -6.36 10.97
C VAL A 141 -5.85 -5.93 10.02
N SER A 142 -5.94 -4.64 9.74
CA SER A 142 -6.74 -4.06 8.67
C SER A 142 -5.87 -3.10 7.86
N LEU A 143 -6.03 -3.11 6.54
CA LEU A 143 -5.37 -2.14 5.66
C LEU A 143 -6.40 -1.67 4.63
N GLY A 144 -6.72 -0.40 4.65
CA GLY A 144 -7.85 0.20 3.94
C GLY A 144 -8.01 -0.28 2.50
N GLY A 145 -9.17 -0.84 2.17
CA GLY A 145 -9.50 -1.38 0.85
C GLY A 145 -8.88 -2.74 0.51
N PHE A 146 -7.78 -3.16 1.16
CA PHE A 146 -7.05 -4.39 0.85
C PHE A 146 -7.39 -5.52 1.81
N ILE A 147 -7.34 -5.27 3.11
CA ILE A 147 -7.55 -6.24 4.18
C ILE A 147 -8.52 -5.65 5.18
N ARG A 148 -9.64 -6.34 5.43
CA ARG A 148 -10.65 -5.87 6.38
C ARG A 148 -10.28 -6.22 7.82
N HIS A 149 -10.12 -7.52 8.11
CA HIS A 149 -9.77 -8.05 9.44
C HIS A 149 -9.04 -9.39 9.25
N ALA A 150 -7.73 -9.41 9.44
CA ALA A 150 -6.96 -10.63 9.42
C ALA A 150 -6.35 -10.87 10.80
N TYR A 151 -6.63 -12.02 11.41
CA TYR A 151 -5.99 -12.42 12.64
C TYR A 151 -4.64 -13.08 12.36
N LEU A 152 -3.60 -12.65 13.08
CA LEU A 152 -2.29 -13.30 13.08
C LEU A 152 -1.88 -13.61 14.52
N PRO A 153 -1.44 -14.84 14.81
CA PRO A 153 -0.95 -15.20 16.14
C PRO A 153 0.37 -14.48 16.44
N LEU A 154 0.42 -13.74 17.54
CA LEU A 154 1.59 -13.02 18.02
C LEU A 154 1.57 -12.98 19.55
N LYS A 155 2.53 -13.62 20.19
CA LYS A 155 2.63 -13.69 21.66
C LYS A 155 3.55 -12.58 22.15
N VAL A 156 2.98 -11.48 22.60
CA VAL A 156 3.71 -10.34 23.20
C VAL A 156 2.91 -9.79 24.39
N SER A 157 3.56 -8.97 25.22
CA SER A 157 2.90 -8.20 26.26
C SER A 157 2.65 -6.77 25.79
N VAL A 158 1.44 -6.26 26.02
CA VAL A 158 1.05 -4.87 25.65
C VAL A 158 0.43 -4.15 26.84
N CYS A 159 0.44 -2.84 26.81
CA CYS A 159 -0.28 -2.03 27.81
C CYS A 159 -1.76 -1.96 27.47
N THR A 160 -2.62 -2.10 28.50
CA THR A 160 -4.08 -1.97 28.31
C THR A 160 -4.57 -0.53 28.42
N ARG A 161 -3.80 0.37 29.04
CA ARG A 161 -4.18 1.78 29.29
C ARG A 161 -3.59 2.78 28.30
N LEU A 162 -2.51 2.41 27.63
CA LEU A 162 -1.84 3.26 26.63
C LEU A 162 -1.42 2.43 25.42
N ALA A 163 -1.23 3.08 24.27
CA ALA A 163 -0.76 2.41 23.06
C ALA A 163 0.76 2.15 23.18
N SER A 164 1.13 0.91 23.53
CA SER A 164 2.52 0.42 23.53
C SER A 164 2.93 -0.23 22.21
N THR A 165 2.06 -0.21 21.21
CA THR A 165 2.34 -0.69 19.86
C THR A 165 2.30 0.45 18.86
N THR A 166 3.11 0.33 17.80
CA THR A 166 3.18 1.31 16.71
C THR A 166 3.13 0.61 15.36
N THR A 167 2.70 1.32 14.33
CA THR A 167 2.66 0.91 12.93
C THR A 167 3.11 2.09 12.07
N ARG A 168 3.52 1.82 10.84
CA ARG A 168 3.96 2.86 9.89
C ARG A 168 3.50 2.55 8.47
N LEU A 169 3.87 3.39 7.51
CA LEU A 169 3.64 3.13 6.09
C LEU A 169 4.31 1.83 5.65
N ILE A 170 3.58 1.05 4.83
CA ILE A 170 4.18 -0.12 4.20
C ILE A 170 5.25 0.30 3.20
N VAL A 171 6.33 -0.48 3.16
CA VAL A 171 7.49 -0.28 2.28
C VAL A 171 7.81 -1.58 1.51
N PRO A 172 8.54 -1.50 0.38
CA PRO A 172 8.98 -2.69 -0.35
C PRO A 172 9.89 -3.59 0.51
N GLY A 173 9.72 -4.91 0.35
CA GLY A 173 10.52 -5.89 1.06
C GLY A 173 9.79 -6.60 2.19
N ASN A 174 10.53 -7.24 3.07
CA ASN A 174 10.02 -8.09 4.15
C ASN A 174 10.60 -7.75 5.54
N THR A 175 11.36 -6.66 5.66
CA THR A 175 12.00 -6.23 6.92
C THR A 175 11.24 -5.14 7.66
N GLY A 176 10.29 -4.46 7.00
CA GLY A 176 9.55 -3.31 7.55
C GLY A 176 10.34 -1.99 7.52
N ASN A 177 11.51 -1.97 6.90
CA ASN A 177 12.42 -0.81 6.78
C ASN A 177 12.71 -0.52 5.31
#